data_faa1638f2d83be9c76e3166189850eea
#
_entry.id   faa1638f2d83be9c76e3166189850eea
#
_cell.length_a   1.000
_cell.length_b   1.000
_cell.length_c   1.000
_cell.angle_alpha   90.00
_cell.angle_beta   90.00
_cell.angle_gamma   90.00
#
_symmetry.space_group_name_H-M   'P 1'
#
loop_
_entity.id
_entity.type
_entity.pdbx_description
1 polymer ?
#
loop_
_entity_poly.entity_id
_entity_poly.type
_entity_poly.pdbx_seq_one_letter_code
_entity_poly.pdbx_strand_id
1 'polypeptide(L)'
;MRRVFLSTFFAATLTLSVQAQQTSKTVTLKVIETSDVHGHFFPWDFMEGRPLKGTLTRANTYINRERQKCGDNLLLIDNGDILQGQPCVYWSNYVIPEDENLAARVINYMQYDAETVGNHDIEPGHKVYDKWIREVRCPLLGANIVKEECKDGEADPENIYTGLQPYSVHIKDGVKICVIGMLTPAIPNWLNKSIWKGIEFEEMVGCARKWVKYIQENEQPDLIFGLFHSGKDGGIVTTDYEENATAAVAREVPGFDIIFFGHDHQVHNEWITNIEGKQVLIIDPSCWVRNVAEAEIELTIQDGKVVNKDIKGTIVNVEDEQIDEQMMAHFQKDIDAVKAYVGQKIGRFESPIYTRESFFGNSAFTDLIHNLQLQITHADISLTAPLAFNSTIKEGEVTMADMFKLYRFENLLFTLRMTGEEVRKHLEYSYDMWTNTMTSPDDHALRLNDDSKDDQQRTGFQYYTFNFDSACGIDYEVDLTKPDGQKVKILRMSNGEPFDEKKWYKVAMNSYRANGGGELLTQGAGIPKDSLDARVIFHTDRDQRHFLTEEIRKMGTVNPKPNHNWKFVPEAWVKPALERDRKLLFGN
;
A
#
# COMPACT_ATOMS: atom_id res chain seq x y z
N MET A 1 30.15 95.72 47.62
CA MET A 1 28.93 95.19 46.99
C MET A 1 29.33 94.44 45.72
N ARG A 2 29.47 93.09 45.77
CA ARG A 2 29.75 92.27 44.61
C ARG A 2 28.50 91.40 44.34
N ARG A 3 27.90 91.57 43.18
CA ARG A 3 26.76 90.79 42.72
C ARG A 3 27.32 89.47 42.06
N VAL A 4 26.88 88.34 42.58
CA VAL A 4 27.17 86.99 41.97
C VAL A 4 25.97 86.70 41.07
N PHE A 5 26.24 86.48 39.77
CA PHE A 5 25.25 85.92 38.79
C PHE A 5 25.34 84.37 38.81
N LEU A 6 24.24 83.74 39.15
CA LEU A 6 24.06 82.30 39.04
C LEU A 6 23.48 81.99 37.67
N SER A 7 24.26 81.28 36.81
CA SER A 7 23.79 80.78 35.50
C SER A 7 23.28 79.34 35.65
N THR A 8 22.00 79.18 35.52
CA THR A 8 21.36 77.85 35.49
C THR A 8 21.46 77.27 34.10
N PHE A 9 22.25 76.17 33.92
CA PHE A 9 22.30 75.38 32.69
C PHE A 9 21.14 74.37 32.71
N PHE A 10 20.17 74.49 31.77
CA PHE A 10 19.17 73.49 31.49
C PHE A 10 19.78 72.49 30.51
N ALA A 11 20.08 71.27 30.94
CA ALA A 11 20.44 70.16 30.09
C ALA A 11 19.16 69.50 29.59
N ALA A 12 18.80 69.77 28.34
CA ALA A 12 17.73 69.02 27.65
C ALA A 12 18.25 67.67 27.23
N THR A 13 17.88 66.57 27.93
CA THR A 13 18.08 65.19 27.51
C THR A 13 17.08 64.89 26.40
N LEU A 14 17.55 64.85 25.13
CA LEU A 14 16.84 64.22 24.02
C LEU A 14 16.87 62.68 24.21
N THR A 15 15.78 62.13 24.65
CA THR A 15 15.51 60.69 24.54
C THR A 15 15.13 60.40 23.07
N LEU A 16 16.07 59.92 22.28
CA LEU A 16 15.81 59.27 21.00
C LEU A 16 15.09 57.94 21.30
N SER A 17 13.78 57.92 21.17
CA SER A 17 13.03 56.68 21.06
C SER A 17 13.34 56.06 19.68
N VAL A 18 14.24 55.10 19.65
CA VAL A 18 14.39 54.20 18.50
C VAL A 18 13.11 53.37 18.47
N GLN A 19 12.12 53.77 17.69
CA GLN A 19 11.05 52.87 17.28
C GLN A 19 11.71 51.78 16.43
N ALA A 20 11.87 50.59 17.00
CA ALA A 20 12.21 49.41 16.22
C ALA A 20 11.11 49.28 15.15
N GLN A 21 11.50 49.44 13.90
CA GLN A 21 10.61 49.28 12.77
C GLN A 21 10.19 47.79 12.77
N GLN A 22 8.93 47.52 13.04
CA GLN A 22 8.39 46.16 13.06
C GLN A 22 8.57 45.57 11.66
N THR A 23 9.49 44.61 11.53
CA THR A 23 9.76 43.97 10.25
C THR A 23 8.72 42.86 10.02
N SER A 24 7.84 43.07 9.05
CA SER A 24 6.91 42.04 8.59
C SER A 24 7.39 41.47 7.25
N LYS A 25 7.42 40.16 7.13
CA LYS A 25 7.79 39.41 5.91
C LYS A 25 6.73 38.37 5.62
N THR A 26 6.35 38.21 4.36
CA THR A 26 5.55 37.10 3.89
C THR A 26 6.48 36.08 3.25
N VAL A 27 6.32 34.82 3.59
CA VAL A 27 7.01 33.68 2.99
C VAL A 27 5.98 32.73 2.43
N THR A 28 6.13 32.36 1.16
CA THR A 28 5.29 31.34 0.52
C THR A 28 6.12 30.08 0.32
N LEU A 29 5.61 28.96 0.82
CA LEU A 29 6.19 27.64 0.68
C LEU A 29 5.24 26.77 -0.14
N LYS A 30 5.79 25.81 -0.85
CA LYS A 30 5.04 24.78 -1.55
C LYS A 30 5.54 23.41 -1.16
N VAL A 31 4.63 22.49 -0.83
CA VAL A 31 4.94 21.08 -0.61
C VAL A 31 4.21 20.27 -1.67
N ILE A 32 4.92 19.33 -2.29
CA ILE A 32 4.35 18.38 -3.25
C ILE A 32 4.63 16.98 -2.72
N GLU A 33 3.59 16.16 -2.66
CA GLU A 33 3.64 14.77 -2.26
C GLU A 33 3.31 13.85 -3.43
N THR A 34 4.07 12.76 -3.55
CA THR A 34 3.68 11.54 -4.25
C THR A 34 3.45 10.42 -3.22
N SER A 35 2.55 9.49 -3.52
CA SER A 35 2.22 8.36 -2.67
C SER A 35 1.90 7.13 -3.50
N ASP A 36 2.13 5.94 -2.93
CA ASP A 36 1.69 4.67 -3.52
C ASP A 36 2.07 4.55 -5.01
N VAL A 37 3.35 4.84 -5.26
CA VAL A 37 3.89 4.91 -6.62
C VAL A 37 3.86 3.55 -7.32
N HIS A 38 4.07 2.44 -6.57
CA HIS A 38 3.99 1.06 -7.07
C HIS A 38 4.72 0.82 -8.38
N GLY A 39 5.94 1.38 -8.51
CA GLY A 39 6.75 1.22 -9.70
C GLY A 39 6.26 1.95 -10.96
N HIS A 40 5.30 2.85 -10.86
CA HIS A 40 4.83 3.70 -11.96
C HIS A 40 5.84 4.81 -12.28
N PHE A 41 7.09 4.41 -12.54
CA PHE A 41 8.18 5.33 -12.85
C PHE A 41 8.12 5.86 -14.28
N PHE A 42 7.83 4.96 -15.24
CA PHE A 42 7.95 5.21 -16.67
C PHE A 42 6.61 5.14 -17.39
N PRO A 43 6.41 5.83 -18.51
CA PRO A 43 5.12 5.91 -19.20
C PRO A 43 4.82 4.63 -20.03
N TRP A 44 5.06 3.47 -19.43
CA TRP A 44 4.87 2.17 -20.03
C TRP A 44 4.44 1.12 -19.01
N ASP A 45 3.30 0.49 -19.26
CA ASP A 45 2.82 -0.67 -18.51
C ASP A 45 3.56 -1.92 -19.01
N PHE A 46 4.50 -2.39 -18.21
CA PHE A 46 5.33 -3.54 -18.57
C PHE A 46 4.56 -4.88 -18.52
N MET A 47 3.41 -4.94 -17.85
CA MET A 47 2.55 -6.14 -17.83
C MET A 47 1.65 -6.19 -19.07
N GLU A 48 1.03 -5.05 -19.43
CA GLU A 48 0.06 -4.99 -20.53
C GLU A 48 0.70 -4.59 -21.86
N GLY A 49 1.96 -4.14 -21.86
CA GLY A 49 2.69 -3.75 -23.06
C GLY A 49 2.09 -2.52 -23.77
N ARG A 50 1.60 -1.54 -23.01
CA ARG A 50 0.91 -0.34 -23.52
C ARG A 50 1.38 0.93 -22.81
N PRO A 51 1.13 2.11 -23.42
CA PRO A 51 1.40 3.38 -22.73
C PRO A 51 0.62 3.51 -21.41
N LEU A 52 1.28 4.15 -20.43
CA LEU A 52 0.76 4.42 -19.10
C LEU A 52 0.75 5.94 -18.87
N LYS A 53 -0.33 6.46 -18.23
CA LYS A 53 -0.48 7.89 -18.00
C LYS A 53 0.03 8.34 -16.63
N GLY A 54 -0.45 7.74 -15.53
CA GLY A 54 0.02 8.03 -14.18
C GLY A 54 1.46 7.54 -14.01
N THR A 55 2.44 8.44 -13.96
CA THR A 55 3.86 8.08 -13.86
C THR A 55 4.73 9.21 -13.30
N LEU A 56 5.83 8.84 -12.63
CA LEU A 56 6.80 9.81 -12.12
C LEU A 56 7.47 10.64 -13.24
N THR A 57 7.64 10.10 -14.45
CA THR A 57 8.16 10.88 -15.57
C THR A 57 7.25 12.03 -15.99
N ARG A 58 5.94 11.94 -15.77
CA ARG A 58 5.01 13.05 -15.99
C ARG A 58 4.92 13.97 -14.78
N ALA A 59 4.84 13.41 -13.58
CA ALA A 59 4.88 14.20 -12.36
C ALA A 59 6.14 15.04 -12.27
N ASN A 60 7.30 14.53 -12.71
CA ASN A 60 8.56 15.27 -12.70
C ASN A 60 8.54 16.53 -13.60
N THR A 61 7.82 16.50 -14.71
CA THR A 61 7.61 17.70 -15.54
C THR A 61 6.84 18.76 -14.78
N TYR A 62 5.76 18.37 -14.08
CA TYR A 62 5.00 19.27 -13.21
C TYR A 62 5.88 19.81 -12.06
N ILE A 63 6.53 18.93 -11.33
CA ILE A 63 7.40 19.26 -10.19
C ILE A 63 8.52 20.22 -10.60
N ASN A 64 9.18 19.98 -11.71
CA ASN A 64 10.25 20.86 -12.21
C ASN A 64 9.74 22.23 -12.62
N ARG A 65 8.51 22.32 -13.15
CA ARG A 65 7.85 23.62 -13.42
C ARG A 65 7.57 24.37 -12.11
N GLU A 66 7.10 23.69 -11.08
CA GLU A 66 6.86 24.31 -9.78
C GLU A 66 8.17 24.69 -9.07
N ARG A 67 9.23 23.87 -9.17
CA ARG A 67 10.57 24.21 -8.69
C ARG A 67 11.12 25.51 -9.32
N GLN A 68 10.89 25.69 -10.62
CA GLN A 68 11.30 26.95 -11.29
C GLN A 68 10.56 28.18 -10.76
N LYS A 69 9.30 28.03 -10.30
CA LYS A 69 8.52 29.13 -9.73
C LYS A 69 8.88 29.42 -8.26
N CYS A 70 9.05 28.37 -7.47
CA CYS A 70 9.21 28.46 -6.02
C CYS A 70 10.67 28.52 -5.56
N GLY A 71 11.63 28.12 -6.43
CA GLY A 71 13.04 27.98 -6.03
C GLY A 71 13.22 27.03 -4.88
N ASP A 72 14.01 27.45 -3.90
CA ASP A 72 14.30 26.63 -2.70
C ASP A 72 13.10 26.48 -1.75
N ASN A 73 12.00 27.20 -1.99
CA ASN A 73 10.79 27.16 -1.18
C ASN A 73 9.84 25.99 -1.52
N LEU A 74 10.23 25.10 -2.44
CA LEU A 74 9.53 23.84 -2.68
C LEU A 74 10.12 22.73 -1.81
N LEU A 75 9.25 21.92 -1.22
CA LEU A 75 9.57 20.65 -0.55
C LEU A 75 8.90 19.52 -1.33
N LEU A 76 9.65 18.54 -1.76
CA LEU A 76 9.15 17.35 -2.46
C LEU A 76 9.29 16.13 -1.55
N ILE A 77 8.19 15.45 -1.27
CA ILE A 77 8.13 14.31 -0.35
C ILE A 77 7.43 13.10 -1.00
N ASP A 78 7.81 11.89 -0.60
CA ASP A 78 7.17 10.64 -1.04
C ASP A 78 6.66 9.84 0.16
N ASN A 79 5.47 9.28 0.02
CA ASN A 79 4.79 8.60 1.12
C ASN A 79 4.89 7.06 1.07
N GLY A 80 5.89 6.52 0.39
CA GLY A 80 6.17 5.08 0.38
C GLY A 80 5.34 4.26 -0.60
N ASP A 81 5.40 2.94 -0.45
CA ASP A 81 4.90 1.94 -1.39
C ASP A 81 5.50 2.09 -2.79
N ILE A 82 6.83 2.13 -2.83
CA ILE A 82 7.60 2.29 -4.05
C ILE A 82 8.27 0.99 -4.52
N LEU A 83 8.53 0.03 -3.60
CA LEU A 83 9.29 -1.20 -3.86
C LEU A 83 8.48 -2.37 -4.42
N GLN A 84 7.19 -2.21 -4.70
CA GLN A 84 6.30 -3.25 -5.23
C GLN A 84 5.39 -2.67 -6.33
N GLY A 85 4.98 -3.48 -7.30
CA GLY A 85 3.97 -3.11 -8.32
C GLY A 85 4.39 -3.45 -9.74
N GLN A 86 4.83 -2.47 -10.54
CA GLN A 86 5.25 -2.70 -11.92
C GLN A 86 6.48 -3.64 -12.00
N PRO A 87 6.60 -4.45 -13.06
CA PRO A 87 7.72 -5.38 -13.25
C PRO A 87 9.11 -4.78 -13.16
N CYS A 88 9.28 -3.48 -13.37
CA CYS A 88 10.56 -2.80 -13.25
C CYS A 88 11.12 -2.84 -11.81
N VAL A 89 10.24 -2.75 -10.81
CA VAL A 89 10.62 -2.86 -9.40
C VAL A 89 11.04 -4.30 -9.08
N TYR A 90 10.22 -5.28 -9.47
CA TYR A 90 10.56 -6.69 -9.29
C TYR A 90 11.90 -7.05 -9.96
N TRP A 91 12.12 -6.56 -11.17
CA TRP A 91 13.37 -6.76 -11.90
C TRP A 91 14.56 -6.21 -11.12
N SER A 92 14.46 -5.01 -10.58
CA SER A 92 15.50 -4.41 -9.74
C SER A 92 15.74 -5.22 -8.46
N ASN A 93 14.66 -5.60 -7.75
CA ASN A 93 14.75 -6.24 -6.45
C ASN A 93 15.28 -7.69 -6.51
N TYR A 94 14.93 -8.45 -7.57
CA TYR A 94 15.13 -9.91 -7.58
C TYR A 94 15.90 -10.45 -8.79
N VAL A 95 15.99 -9.70 -9.90
CA VAL A 95 16.70 -10.14 -11.11
C VAL A 95 18.11 -9.58 -11.15
N ILE A 96 18.29 -8.34 -10.71
CA ILE A 96 19.59 -7.67 -10.61
C ILE A 96 19.85 -7.13 -9.19
N PRO A 97 19.72 -7.96 -8.14
CA PRO A 97 19.74 -7.48 -6.75
C PRO A 97 21.08 -6.86 -6.33
N GLU A 98 22.15 -7.09 -7.07
CA GLU A 98 23.49 -6.53 -6.79
C GLU A 98 23.67 -5.11 -7.34
N ASP A 99 22.86 -4.69 -8.32
CA ASP A 99 22.90 -3.34 -8.88
C ASP A 99 22.19 -2.35 -7.95
N GLU A 100 22.51 -1.03 -8.07
CA GLU A 100 21.82 0.02 -7.30
C GLU A 100 20.30 -0.08 -7.53
N ASN A 101 19.51 -0.04 -6.44
CA ASN A 101 18.06 -0.21 -6.50
C ASN A 101 17.41 0.86 -7.40
N LEU A 102 16.56 0.43 -8.33
CA LEU A 102 15.96 1.34 -9.31
C LEU A 102 15.06 2.39 -8.65
N ALA A 103 14.30 2.03 -7.60
CA ALA A 103 13.47 2.98 -6.87
C ALA A 103 14.35 4.05 -6.19
N ALA A 104 15.44 3.64 -5.50
CA ALA A 104 16.39 4.59 -4.92
C ALA A 104 16.99 5.53 -5.98
N ARG A 105 17.37 5.00 -7.16
CA ARG A 105 17.90 5.82 -8.27
C ARG A 105 16.88 6.83 -8.78
N VAL A 106 15.59 6.46 -8.85
CA VAL A 106 14.51 7.35 -9.28
C VAL A 106 14.27 8.46 -8.25
N ILE A 107 14.16 8.13 -6.97
CA ILE A 107 14.02 9.09 -5.86
C ILE A 107 15.21 10.06 -5.84
N ASN A 108 16.43 9.53 -5.95
CA ASN A 108 17.65 10.33 -5.98
C ASN A 108 17.73 11.25 -7.22
N TYR A 109 17.26 10.77 -8.39
CA TYR A 109 17.22 11.58 -9.62
C TYR A 109 16.24 12.75 -9.50
N MET A 110 15.05 12.50 -8.97
CA MET A 110 14.01 13.51 -8.76
C MET A 110 14.32 14.46 -7.60
N GLN A 111 15.34 14.18 -6.78
CA GLN A 111 15.78 15.00 -5.65
C GLN A 111 14.65 15.23 -4.63
N TYR A 112 14.08 14.15 -4.12
CA TYR A 112 13.15 14.23 -3.00
C TYR A 112 13.85 14.77 -1.76
N ASP A 113 13.12 15.56 -0.96
CA ASP A 113 13.60 16.13 0.30
C ASP A 113 13.41 15.16 1.49
N ALA A 114 12.38 14.32 1.45
CA ALA A 114 12.12 13.26 2.42
C ALA A 114 11.23 12.17 1.81
N GLU A 115 11.31 10.96 2.36
CA GLU A 115 10.48 9.81 1.98
C GLU A 115 10.10 9.04 3.24
N THR A 116 8.94 8.36 3.28
CA THR A 116 8.59 7.41 4.35
C THR A 116 8.50 6.00 3.79
N VAL A 117 8.42 5.02 4.68
CA VAL A 117 8.31 3.60 4.34
C VAL A 117 6.84 3.21 4.23
N GLY A 118 6.45 2.52 3.16
CA GLY A 118 5.13 1.89 3.03
C GLY A 118 5.14 0.40 3.41
N ASN A 119 3.97 -0.23 3.49
CA ASN A 119 3.87 -1.65 3.84
C ASN A 119 4.43 -2.56 2.74
N HIS A 120 4.28 -2.19 1.47
CA HIS A 120 4.87 -2.91 0.35
C HIS A 120 6.38 -2.64 0.20
N ASP A 121 6.95 -1.72 0.96
CA ASP A 121 8.41 -1.53 1.03
C ASP A 121 9.05 -2.51 2.03
N ILE A 122 8.29 -2.97 3.03
CA ILE A 122 8.71 -4.04 3.95
C ILE A 122 8.54 -5.43 3.33
N GLU A 123 7.54 -5.63 2.48
CA GLU A 123 7.17 -6.92 1.89
C GLU A 123 8.33 -7.65 1.19
N PRO A 124 9.25 -6.99 0.47
CA PRO A 124 10.38 -7.67 -0.18
C PRO A 124 11.41 -8.28 0.77
N GLY A 125 11.36 -7.95 2.06
CA GLY A 125 12.25 -8.46 3.10
C GLY A 125 13.59 -7.70 3.20
N HIS A 126 14.34 -8.01 4.26
CA HIS A 126 15.59 -7.33 4.65
C HIS A 126 16.61 -7.17 3.51
N LYS A 127 16.76 -8.17 2.65
CA LYS A 127 17.74 -8.09 1.56
C LYS A 127 17.46 -6.94 0.59
N VAL A 128 16.20 -6.57 0.43
CA VAL A 128 15.77 -5.51 -0.48
C VAL A 128 15.64 -4.18 0.24
N TYR A 129 14.81 -4.11 1.30
CA TYR A 129 14.57 -2.82 1.94
C TYR A 129 15.77 -2.27 2.72
N ASP A 130 16.61 -3.10 3.36
CA ASP A 130 17.84 -2.61 4.01
C ASP A 130 18.83 -2.04 2.98
N LYS A 131 18.85 -2.61 1.76
CA LYS A 131 19.66 -2.10 0.67
C LYS A 131 19.11 -0.75 0.17
N TRP A 132 17.81 -0.68 -0.09
CA TRP A 132 17.12 0.53 -0.51
C TRP A 132 17.30 1.67 0.49
N ILE A 133 17.11 1.41 1.81
CA ILE A 133 17.36 2.37 2.88
C ILE A 133 18.77 2.99 2.80
N ARG A 134 19.78 2.18 2.47
CA ARG A 134 21.17 2.68 2.35
C ARG A 134 21.44 3.45 1.06
N GLU A 135 20.65 3.23 0.01
CA GLU A 135 20.88 3.81 -1.32
C GLU A 135 20.07 5.08 -1.58
N VAL A 136 18.95 5.28 -0.87
CA VAL A 136 18.19 6.54 -0.88
C VAL A 136 19.01 7.63 -0.19
N ARG A 137 19.06 8.84 -0.79
CA ARG A 137 19.90 9.95 -0.30
C ARG A 137 19.15 10.93 0.58
N CYS A 138 17.84 11.10 0.38
CA CYS A 138 17.04 11.91 1.29
C CYS A 138 16.81 11.18 2.62
N PRO A 139 16.44 11.87 3.70
CA PRO A 139 15.98 11.24 4.93
C PRO A 139 14.84 10.27 4.65
N LEU A 140 15.01 9.01 5.03
CA LEU A 140 13.97 8.00 4.99
C LEU A 140 13.36 7.88 6.39
N LEU A 141 12.05 8.12 6.50
CA LEU A 141 11.38 8.36 7.77
C LEU A 141 10.58 7.15 8.23
N GLY A 142 10.56 6.93 9.56
CA GLY A 142 9.80 5.84 10.18
C GLY A 142 9.79 5.95 11.70
N ALA A 143 9.09 6.96 12.25
CA ALA A 143 9.07 7.29 13.66
C ALA A 143 8.52 6.16 14.56
N ASN A 144 7.64 5.32 14.01
CA ASN A 144 7.05 4.18 14.71
C ASN A 144 7.63 2.82 14.27
N ILE A 145 8.71 2.83 13.48
CA ILE A 145 9.44 1.63 13.08
C ILE A 145 10.64 1.51 14.01
N VAL A 146 10.51 0.73 15.08
CA VAL A 146 11.52 0.66 16.15
C VAL A 146 12.21 -0.70 16.19
N LYS A 147 13.39 -0.73 16.81
CA LYS A 147 14.07 -2.00 17.12
C LYS A 147 13.24 -2.81 18.10
N GLU A 148 13.11 -4.11 17.88
CA GLU A 148 12.26 -5.03 18.67
C GLU A 148 12.52 -4.96 20.18
N GLU A 149 13.76 -4.68 20.60
CA GLU A 149 14.17 -4.55 22.00
C GLU A 149 13.82 -3.19 22.64
N CYS A 150 13.36 -2.21 21.84
CA CYS A 150 13.10 -0.83 22.27
C CYS A 150 11.60 -0.47 22.23
N LYS A 151 10.76 -1.47 22.16
CA LYS A 151 9.30 -1.32 22.14
C LYS A 151 8.80 -0.53 23.36
N ASP A 152 7.81 0.33 23.13
CA ASP A 152 7.07 1.10 24.16
C ASP A 152 7.94 2.11 24.94
N GLY A 153 9.05 2.58 24.36
CA GLY A 153 9.92 3.58 24.95
C GLY A 153 9.46 5.03 24.77
N GLU A 154 10.19 5.96 25.42
CA GLU A 154 10.08 7.40 25.13
C GLU A 154 10.61 7.70 23.72
N ALA A 155 10.36 8.93 23.22
CA ALA A 155 10.91 9.39 21.95
C ALA A 155 12.44 9.46 22.03
N ASP A 156 13.10 8.50 21.41
CA ASP A 156 14.56 8.39 21.35
C ASP A 156 14.99 8.00 19.93
N PRO A 157 15.73 8.87 19.21
CA PRO A 157 16.22 8.54 17.87
C PRO A 157 17.05 7.26 17.78
N GLU A 158 17.74 6.85 18.87
CA GLU A 158 18.53 5.62 18.90
C GLU A 158 17.67 4.34 18.86
N ASN A 159 16.39 4.44 19.22
CA ASN A 159 15.45 3.32 19.19
C ASN A 159 14.87 3.04 17.81
N ILE A 160 14.99 3.97 16.87
CA ILE A 160 14.48 3.82 15.50
C ILE A 160 15.27 2.73 14.76
N TYR A 161 14.57 2.00 13.87
CA TYR A 161 15.22 0.98 13.05
C TYR A 161 16.40 1.54 12.25
N THR A 162 17.46 0.76 12.15
CA THR A 162 18.74 1.21 11.60
C THR A 162 18.62 1.74 10.17
N GLY A 163 19.05 2.98 9.98
CA GLY A 163 19.04 3.68 8.69
C GLY A 163 17.80 4.54 8.47
N LEU A 164 16.75 4.38 9.29
CA LEU A 164 15.60 5.29 9.30
C LEU A 164 15.82 6.44 10.27
N GLN A 165 15.06 7.51 10.07
CA GLN A 165 14.97 8.67 10.97
C GLN A 165 13.52 8.85 11.43
N PRO A 166 13.28 9.33 12.65
CA PRO A 166 11.89 9.57 13.09
C PRO A 166 11.28 10.78 12.41
N TYR A 167 12.09 11.77 12.10
CA TYR A 167 11.70 13.00 11.42
C TYR A 167 12.87 13.61 10.67
N SER A 168 12.57 14.52 9.74
CA SER A 168 13.56 15.37 9.08
C SER A 168 13.32 16.84 9.39
N VAL A 169 14.39 17.65 9.27
CA VAL A 169 14.35 19.11 9.49
C VAL A 169 14.74 19.84 8.21
N HIS A 170 13.89 20.74 7.76
CA HIS A 170 14.12 21.54 6.57
C HIS A 170 14.03 23.02 6.91
N ILE A 171 14.91 23.83 6.32
CA ILE A 171 14.88 25.29 6.48
C ILE A 171 14.65 25.91 5.10
N LYS A 172 13.51 26.56 4.92
CA LYS A 172 13.10 27.19 3.66
C LYS A 172 12.82 28.67 3.93
N ASP A 173 13.60 29.57 3.36
CA ASP A 173 13.50 31.05 3.55
C ASP A 173 13.45 31.50 5.04
N GLY A 174 14.16 30.75 5.90
CA GLY A 174 14.23 30.98 7.35
C GLY A 174 13.11 30.35 8.17
N VAL A 175 12.17 29.66 7.55
CA VAL A 175 11.12 28.86 8.20
C VAL A 175 11.65 27.47 8.51
N LYS A 176 11.57 27.03 9.77
CA LYS A 176 11.95 25.67 10.18
C LYS A 176 10.73 24.75 10.11
N ILE A 177 10.86 23.70 9.29
CA ILE A 177 9.83 22.68 9.04
C ILE A 177 10.35 21.35 9.57
N CYS A 178 9.57 20.65 10.39
CA CYS A 178 9.82 19.24 10.75
C CYS A 178 8.79 18.35 10.08
N VAL A 179 9.24 17.25 9.46
CA VAL A 179 8.40 16.22 8.83
C VAL A 179 8.56 14.93 9.60
N ILE A 180 7.49 14.40 10.20
CA ILE A 180 7.45 13.13 10.93
C ILE A 180 6.93 12.06 9.97
N GLY A 181 7.70 10.98 9.73
CA GLY A 181 7.22 9.84 8.93
C GLY A 181 6.71 8.72 9.81
N MET A 182 5.59 8.10 9.44
CA MET A 182 5.07 6.91 10.12
C MET A 182 4.47 5.91 9.13
N LEU A 183 4.52 4.64 9.50
CA LEU A 183 3.94 3.50 8.77
C LEU A 183 2.74 2.95 9.54
N THR A 184 1.74 2.42 8.83
CA THR A 184 0.67 1.63 9.45
C THR A 184 1.24 0.53 10.36
N PRO A 185 0.74 0.37 11.58
CA PRO A 185 1.22 -0.68 12.50
C PRO A 185 0.70 -2.08 12.15
N ALA A 186 -0.13 -2.22 11.11
CA ALA A 186 -0.79 -3.47 10.76
C ALA A 186 0.12 -4.49 10.02
N ILE A 187 1.40 -4.20 9.81
CA ILE A 187 2.38 -5.07 9.14
C ILE A 187 2.33 -6.54 9.63
N PRO A 188 2.27 -6.82 10.95
CA PRO A 188 2.21 -8.21 11.45
C PRO A 188 0.97 -8.99 11.03
N ASN A 189 -0.09 -8.32 10.52
CA ASN A 189 -1.28 -9.02 10.02
C ASN A 189 -1.11 -9.57 8.61
N TRP A 190 -0.20 -9.00 7.84
CA TRP A 190 -0.01 -9.34 6.42
C TRP A 190 1.28 -10.08 6.14
N LEU A 191 2.35 -9.74 6.88
CA LEU A 191 3.69 -10.21 6.60
C LEU A 191 4.20 -11.16 7.69
N ASN A 192 4.88 -12.22 7.25
CA ASN A 192 5.51 -13.16 8.17
C ASN A 192 6.64 -12.50 8.97
N LYS A 193 6.76 -12.85 10.26
CA LYS A 193 7.79 -12.28 11.17
C LYS A 193 9.21 -12.37 10.61
N SER A 194 9.53 -13.37 9.79
CA SER A 194 10.87 -13.49 9.18
C SER A 194 11.23 -12.32 8.24
N ILE A 195 10.22 -11.64 7.66
CA ILE A 195 10.40 -10.52 6.73
C ILE A 195 10.77 -9.23 7.49
N TRP A 196 10.25 -9.06 8.71
CA TRP A 196 10.44 -7.88 9.56
C TRP A 196 11.06 -8.24 10.92
N LYS A 197 11.86 -9.31 10.99
CA LYS A 197 12.54 -9.74 12.22
C LYS A 197 13.45 -8.63 12.77
N GLY A 198 13.37 -8.37 14.07
CA GLY A 198 14.15 -7.32 14.72
C GLY A 198 13.49 -5.93 14.65
N ILE A 199 12.27 -5.86 14.12
CA ILE A 199 11.47 -4.64 14.03
C ILE A 199 10.19 -4.81 14.86
N GLU A 200 9.74 -3.73 15.47
CA GLU A 200 8.39 -3.58 16.01
C GLU A 200 7.74 -2.32 15.43
N PHE A 201 6.42 -2.32 15.36
CA PHE A 201 5.62 -1.22 14.84
C PHE A 201 4.75 -0.68 15.97
N GLU A 202 5.03 0.56 16.40
CA GLU A 202 4.25 1.21 17.46
C GLU A 202 2.94 1.75 16.90
N GLU A 203 1.90 1.82 17.74
CA GLU A 203 0.63 2.46 17.36
C GLU A 203 0.83 3.95 17.10
N MET A 204 0.03 4.50 16.16
CA MET A 204 0.35 5.80 15.56
C MET A 204 0.05 6.98 16.48
N VAL A 205 -1.06 6.98 17.23
CA VAL A 205 -1.50 8.15 18.03
C VAL A 205 -0.53 8.43 19.17
N GLY A 206 -0.14 7.42 19.94
CA GLY A 206 0.83 7.55 21.02
C GLY A 206 2.23 7.87 20.51
N CYS A 207 2.63 7.21 19.40
CA CYS A 207 3.90 7.50 18.73
C CYS A 207 3.95 8.96 18.24
N ALA A 208 2.94 9.43 17.54
CA ALA A 208 2.86 10.84 17.09
C ALA A 208 2.93 11.82 18.25
N ARG A 209 2.22 11.52 19.36
CA ARG A 209 2.20 12.39 20.55
C ARG A 209 3.59 12.52 21.18
N LYS A 210 4.33 11.42 21.32
CA LYS A 210 5.69 11.48 21.89
C LYS A 210 6.67 12.22 20.98
N TRP A 211 6.58 12.03 19.63
CA TRP A 211 7.49 12.70 18.71
C TRP A 211 7.16 14.17 18.49
N VAL A 212 5.89 14.57 18.43
CA VAL A 212 5.51 16.00 18.40
C VAL A 212 6.04 16.74 19.63
N LYS A 213 5.89 16.14 20.83
CA LYS A 213 6.46 16.72 22.07
C LYS A 213 7.98 16.86 21.98
N TYR A 214 8.67 15.78 21.57
CA TYR A 214 10.13 15.80 21.43
C TYR A 214 10.61 16.90 20.47
N ILE A 215 9.97 17.04 19.30
CA ILE A 215 10.31 18.03 18.29
C ILE A 215 10.05 19.44 18.79
N GLN A 216 8.92 19.70 19.47
CA GLN A 216 8.62 21.01 20.03
C GLN A 216 9.66 21.42 21.09
N GLU A 217 10.12 20.49 21.93
CA GLU A 217 11.11 20.74 22.98
C GLU A 217 12.53 20.94 22.42
N ASN A 218 12.93 20.17 21.41
CA ASN A 218 14.32 20.13 20.92
C ASN A 218 14.55 20.96 19.66
N GLU A 219 13.57 21.01 18.72
CA GLU A 219 13.72 21.68 17.43
C GLU A 219 13.06 23.06 17.39
N GLN A 220 11.95 23.26 18.10
CA GLN A 220 11.17 24.48 18.08
C GLN A 220 10.79 24.91 16.66
N PRO A 221 10.13 24.05 15.86
CA PRO A 221 9.80 24.34 14.47
C PRO A 221 8.70 25.38 14.33
N ASP A 222 8.66 26.03 13.17
CA ASP A 222 7.55 26.91 12.75
C ASP A 222 6.37 26.09 12.23
N LEU A 223 6.66 24.94 11.57
CA LEU A 223 5.68 24.02 10.98
C LEU A 223 6.04 22.57 11.32
N ILE A 224 5.02 21.76 11.62
CA ILE A 224 5.15 20.30 11.75
C ILE A 224 4.22 19.64 10.73
N PHE A 225 4.80 18.80 9.87
CA PHE A 225 4.08 17.96 8.94
C PHE A 225 4.13 16.49 9.35
N GLY A 226 3.02 15.77 9.13
CA GLY A 226 3.01 14.31 9.09
C GLY A 226 3.24 13.83 7.64
N LEU A 227 3.92 12.70 7.48
CA LEU A 227 4.07 11.95 6.24
C LEU A 227 3.77 10.50 6.59
N PHE A 228 2.49 10.11 6.46
CA PHE A 228 1.98 8.88 7.06
C PHE A 228 1.55 7.87 6.00
N HIS A 229 2.25 6.76 5.91
CA HIS A 229 1.77 5.63 5.12
C HIS A 229 0.73 4.83 5.93
N SER A 230 -0.44 5.41 6.06
CA SER A 230 -1.62 4.90 6.78
C SER A 230 -2.84 5.65 6.26
N GLY A 231 -3.89 4.94 5.89
CA GLY A 231 -5.11 5.53 5.34
C GLY A 231 -5.83 6.45 6.34
N LYS A 232 -6.95 7.02 5.89
CA LYS A 232 -7.68 8.01 6.67
C LYS A 232 -8.21 7.46 8.00
N ASP A 233 -9.02 6.41 7.94
CA ASP A 233 -9.65 5.77 9.12
C ASP A 233 -10.08 4.32 8.82
N GLY A 234 -10.29 3.52 9.84
CA GLY A 234 -10.78 2.13 9.72
C GLY A 234 -9.71 1.12 9.33
N GLY A 235 -10.05 0.20 8.41
CA GLY A 235 -9.20 -0.97 8.14
C GLY A 235 -9.24 -1.98 9.29
N ILE A 236 -8.09 -2.56 9.65
CA ILE A 236 -7.96 -3.44 10.80
C ILE A 236 -7.93 -2.62 12.08
N VAL A 237 -8.96 -2.78 12.92
CA VAL A 237 -9.05 -2.12 14.23
C VAL A 237 -8.98 -3.18 15.31
N THR A 238 -7.96 -3.06 16.19
CA THR A 238 -7.73 -3.95 17.34
C THR A 238 -7.81 -3.16 18.63
N THR A 239 -7.55 -3.80 19.77
CA THR A 239 -7.39 -3.11 21.07
C THR A 239 -6.08 -2.32 21.14
N ASP A 240 -5.10 -2.68 20.32
CA ASP A 240 -3.73 -2.19 20.43
C ASP A 240 -3.40 -1.14 19.36
N TYR A 241 -4.09 -1.16 18.21
CA TYR A 241 -3.88 -0.20 17.12
C TYR A 241 -5.06 -0.16 16.13
N GLU A 242 -5.08 0.90 15.34
CA GLU A 242 -5.89 1.08 14.13
C GLU A 242 -4.96 1.11 12.91
N GLU A 243 -5.31 0.38 11.84
CA GLU A 243 -4.52 0.33 10.59
C GLU A 243 -4.44 1.71 9.94
N ASN A 244 -5.61 2.35 9.77
CA ASN A 244 -5.75 3.65 9.13
C ASN A 244 -6.04 4.70 10.20
N ALA A 245 -4.98 5.31 10.74
CA ALA A 245 -5.08 6.15 11.92
C ALA A 245 -4.83 7.65 11.66
N THR A 246 -4.71 8.08 10.40
CA THR A 246 -4.38 9.48 10.06
C THR A 246 -5.38 10.48 10.64
N ALA A 247 -6.69 10.23 10.52
CA ALA A 247 -7.71 11.10 11.09
C ALA A 247 -7.71 11.10 12.61
N ALA A 248 -7.38 9.97 13.26
CA ALA A 248 -7.23 9.87 14.70
C ALA A 248 -6.04 10.70 15.19
N VAL A 249 -4.87 10.59 14.54
CA VAL A 249 -3.69 11.43 14.86
C VAL A 249 -4.00 12.91 14.67
N ALA A 250 -4.59 13.31 13.53
CA ALA A 250 -4.95 14.70 13.27
C ALA A 250 -5.88 15.29 14.34
N ARG A 251 -6.81 14.47 14.86
CA ARG A 251 -7.78 14.89 15.88
C ARG A 251 -7.17 14.92 17.28
N GLU A 252 -6.39 13.91 17.66
CA GLU A 252 -5.99 13.66 19.05
C GLU A 252 -4.60 14.17 19.41
N VAL A 253 -3.78 14.51 18.41
CA VAL A 253 -2.40 14.96 18.61
C VAL A 253 -2.23 16.40 18.12
N PRO A 254 -2.37 17.41 19.03
CA PRO A 254 -2.11 18.79 18.66
C PRO A 254 -0.65 19.03 18.27
N GLY A 255 -0.44 19.89 17.28
CA GLY A 255 0.90 20.29 16.84
C GLY A 255 1.11 20.17 15.33
N PHE A 256 0.41 19.28 14.65
CA PHE A 256 0.46 19.19 13.20
C PHE A 256 -0.25 20.37 12.52
N ASP A 257 0.36 20.88 11.45
CA ASP A 257 -0.24 21.85 10.54
C ASP A 257 -0.87 21.14 9.32
N ILE A 258 -0.16 20.14 8.78
CA ILE A 258 -0.59 19.32 7.63
C ILE A 258 -0.18 17.87 7.90
N ILE A 259 -1.00 16.92 7.49
CA ILE A 259 -0.63 15.50 7.37
C ILE A 259 -0.84 15.08 5.92
N PHE A 260 0.25 14.77 5.24
CA PHE A 260 0.29 14.10 3.97
C PHE A 260 0.19 12.59 4.23
N PHE A 261 -0.63 11.88 3.46
CA PHE A 261 -0.85 10.46 3.73
C PHE A 261 -1.22 9.65 2.49
N GLY A 262 -1.30 8.33 2.61
CA GLY A 262 -1.61 7.39 1.54
C GLY A 262 -2.09 6.04 2.07
N HIS A 263 -1.74 4.91 1.41
CA HIS A 263 -2.07 3.54 1.78
C HIS A 263 -3.48 3.09 1.38
N ASP A 264 -4.52 3.89 1.58
CA ASP A 264 -5.90 3.49 1.26
C ASP A 264 -6.25 3.68 -0.23
N HIS A 265 -5.35 4.26 -1.01
CA HIS A 265 -5.48 4.52 -2.45
C HIS A 265 -6.66 5.43 -2.81
N GLN A 266 -7.12 6.28 -1.90
CA GLN A 266 -8.23 7.20 -2.12
C GLN A 266 -7.74 8.64 -2.18
N VAL A 267 -8.52 9.49 -2.83
CA VAL A 267 -8.23 10.94 -2.87
C VAL A 267 -8.87 11.61 -1.67
N HIS A 268 -8.05 12.26 -0.86
CA HIS A 268 -8.52 13.06 0.26
C HIS A 268 -7.93 14.48 0.22
N ASN A 269 -8.72 15.47 0.60
CA ASN A 269 -8.30 16.85 0.81
C ASN A 269 -9.31 17.54 1.74
N GLU A 270 -9.07 17.47 3.03
CA GLU A 270 -10.04 17.89 4.03
C GLU A 270 -9.39 18.43 5.29
N TRP A 271 -10.17 19.15 6.09
CA TRP A 271 -9.72 19.75 7.34
C TRP A 271 -10.31 19.00 8.54
N ILE A 272 -9.45 18.65 9.49
CA ILE A 272 -9.86 18.05 10.76
C ILE A 272 -9.62 19.04 11.90
N THR A 273 -10.62 19.24 12.75
CA THR A 273 -10.47 20.03 13.98
C THR A 273 -9.90 19.14 15.09
N ASN A 274 -8.75 19.52 15.62
CA ASN A 274 -8.13 18.76 16.72
C ASN A 274 -8.74 19.10 18.08
N ILE A 275 -8.31 18.39 19.14
CA ILE A 275 -8.82 18.54 20.52
C ILE A 275 -8.55 19.95 21.12
N GLU A 276 -7.66 20.75 20.53
CA GLU A 276 -7.41 22.16 20.92
C GLU A 276 -8.23 23.14 20.09
N GLY A 277 -9.08 22.67 19.17
CA GLY A 277 -9.89 23.51 18.27
C GLY A 277 -9.13 24.10 17.09
N LYS A 278 -7.91 23.61 16.80
CA LYS A 278 -7.12 24.01 15.63
C LYS A 278 -7.43 23.11 14.45
N GLN A 279 -7.32 23.70 13.24
CA GLN A 279 -7.51 22.98 11.98
C GLN A 279 -6.20 22.32 11.54
N VAL A 280 -6.26 21.06 11.14
CA VAL A 280 -5.18 20.28 10.53
C VAL A 280 -5.64 19.89 9.14
N LEU A 281 -4.88 20.23 8.10
CA LEU A 281 -5.13 19.74 6.75
C LEU A 281 -4.67 18.28 6.67
N ILE A 282 -5.52 17.37 6.17
CA ILE A 282 -5.13 16.03 5.78
C ILE A 282 -5.32 15.89 4.27
N ILE A 283 -4.30 15.35 3.57
CA ILE A 283 -4.31 15.31 2.12
C ILE A 283 -3.61 14.04 1.60
N ASP A 284 -4.23 13.37 0.61
CA ASP A 284 -3.78 12.14 -0.04
C ASP A 284 -4.03 12.23 -1.55
N PRO A 285 -3.01 12.03 -2.42
CA PRO A 285 -3.18 12.07 -3.87
C PRO A 285 -3.77 10.78 -4.47
N SER A 286 -4.01 9.75 -3.66
CA SER A 286 -4.25 8.37 -4.13
C SER A 286 -2.97 7.74 -4.70
N CYS A 287 -3.11 6.69 -5.52
CA CYS A 287 -2.00 5.85 -5.99
C CYS A 287 -1.65 6.04 -7.47
N TRP A 288 -0.50 5.41 -7.86
CA TRP A 288 -0.05 5.26 -9.25
C TRP A 288 0.24 6.57 -9.96
N VAL A 289 0.59 7.59 -9.20
CA VAL A 289 1.00 8.90 -9.72
C VAL A 289 0.01 9.48 -10.76
N ARG A 290 -1.29 9.25 -10.57
CA ARG A 290 -2.33 9.93 -11.35
C ARG A 290 -2.44 11.38 -10.94
N ASN A 291 -2.29 11.59 -9.63
CA ASN A 291 -2.28 12.90 -9.02
C ASN A 291 -1.03 13.08 -8.17
N VAL A 292 -0.79 14.32 -7.78
CA VAL A 292 0.08 14.69 -6.67
C VAL A 292 -0.73 15.53 -5.69
N ALA A 293 -0.44 15.44 -4.39
CA ALA A 293 -0.98 16.36 -3.42
C ALA A 293 -0.07 17.59 -3.32
N GLU A 294 -0.66 18.76 -3.33
CA GLU A 294 0.04 20.04 -3.21
C GLU A 294 -0.51 20.83 -2.05
N ALA A 295 0.39 21.33 -1.20
CA ALA A 295 0.05 22.33 -0.19
C ALA A 295 0.80 23.63 -0.47
N GLU A 296 0.05 24.74 -0.62
CA GLU A 296 0.59 26.09 -0.66
C GLU A 296 0.40 26.73 0.71
N ILE A 297 1.49 27.28 1.28
CA ILE A 297 1.53 27.78 2.65
C ILE A 297 2.06 29.20 2.61
N GLU A 298 1.20 30.17 2.97
CA GLU A 298 1.59 31.56 3.12
C GLU A 298 1.76 31.89 4.62
N LEU A 299 2.97 32.30 5.01
CA LEU A 299 3.33 32.62 6.37
C LEU A 299 3.58 34.10 6.51
N THR A 300 2.95 34.74 7.52
CA THR A 300 3.31 36.09 7.94
C THR A 300 4.27 35.99 9.12
N ILE A 301 5.48 36.53 8.94
CA ILE A 301 6.53 36.56 9.98
C ILE A 301 6.68 37.97 10.48
N GLN A 302 6.55 38.20 11.81
CA GLN A 302 6.80 39.47 12.48
C GLN A 302 7.87 39.28 13.55
N ASP A 303 8.90 40.11 13.48
CA ASP A 303 10.04 40.07 14.42
C ASP A 303 10.65 38.65 14.58
N GLY A 304 10.75 37.90 13.44
CA GLY A 304 11.30 36.56 13.41
C GLY A 304 10.38 35.42 13.89
N LYS A 305 9.09 35.74 14.13
CA LYS A 305 8.10 34.73 14.55
C LYS A 305 6.96 34.62 13.55
N VAL A 306 6.53 33.41 13.27
CA VAL A 306 5.31 33.16 12.49
C VAL A 306 4.11 33.57 13.31
N VAL A 307 3.33 34.56 12.80
CA VAL A 307 2.12 35.09 13.44
C VAL A 307 0.83 34.71 12.73
N ASN A 308 0.92 34.31 11.48
CA ASN A 308 -0.21 33.79 10.70
C ASN A 308 0.26 32.68 9.74
N LYS A 309 -0.58 31.68 9.55
CA LYS A 309 -0.41 30.56 8.59
C LYS A 309 -1.70 30.49 7.77
N ASP A 310 -1.59 30.64 6.45
CA ASP A 310 -2.67 30.39 5.50
C ASP A 310 -2.25 29.18 4.65
N ILE A 311 -3.01 28.10 4.75
CA ILE A 311 -2.67 26.79 4.15
C ILE A 311 -3.79 26.42 3.19
N LYS A 312 -3.41 26.01 1.98
CA LYS A 312 -4.33 25.53 0.95
C LYS A 312 -3.86 24.23 0.36
N GLY A 313 -4.66 23.15 0.52
CA GLY A 313 -4.46 21.86 -0.14
C GLY A 313 -5.09 21.83 -1.54
N THR A 314 -4.43 21.16 -2.48
CA THR A 314 -4.93 20.95 -3.85
C THR A 314 -4.48 19.57 -4.34
N ILE A 315 -5.39 18.80 -4.93
CA ILE A 315 -5.05 17.57 -5.67
C ILE A 315 -4.87 17.95 -7.14
N VAL A 316 -3.69 17.70 -7.66
CA VAL A 316 -3.31 18.08 -9.02
C VAL A 316 -3.18 16.81 -9.87
N ASN A 317 -4.05 16.68 -10.90
CA ASN A 317 -3.92 15.58 -11.86
C ASN A 317 -2.74 15.83 -12.80
N VAL A 318 -1.82 14.85 -12.90
CA VAL A 318 -0.58 14.94 -13.71
C VAL A 318 -0.58 13.97 -14.90
N GLU A 319 -1.66 13.25 -15.15
CA GLU A 319 -1.74 12.25 -16.23
C GLU A 319 -1.56 12.82 -17.65
N ASP A 320 -1.91 14.09 -17.85
CA ASP A 320 -1.80 14.75 -19.16
C ASP A 320 -0.58 15.67 -19.27
N GLU A 321 0.30 15.70 -18.24
CA GLU A 321 1.58 16.39 -18.33
C GLU A 321 2.49 15.75 -19.39
N GLN A 322 3.40 16.53 -19.95
CA GLN A 322 4.39 16.01 -20.89
C GLN A 322 5.35 15.06 -20.16
N ILE A 323 5.84 14.07 -20.89
CA ILE A 323 6.87 13.15 -20.38
C ILE A 323 8.19 13.93 -20.23
N ASP A 324 8.88 13.74 -19.11
CA ASP A 324 10.24 14.27 -18.94
C ASP A 324 11.25 13.45 -19.78
N GLU A 325 11.63 14.00 -20.93
CA GLU A 325 12.53 13.35 -21.87
C GLU A 325 13.96 13.17 -21.29
N GLN A 326 14.39 14.02 -20.36
CA GLN A 326 15.69 13.88 -19.72
C GLN A 326 15.70 12.70 -18.75
N MET A 327 14.65 12.55 -17.96
CA MET A 327 14.46 11.40 -17.10
C MET A 327 14.35 10.12 -17.93
N MET A 328 13.59 10.12 -19.03
CA MET A 328 13.52 8.99 -19.95
C MET A 328 14.88 8.60 -20.51
N ALA A 329 15.67 9.57 -20.99
CA ALA A 329 17.00 9.31 -21.52
C ALA A 329 17.95 8.76 -20.46
N HIS A 330 17.84 9.23 -19.20
CA HIS A 330 18.66 8.75 -18.08
C HIS A 330 18.40 7.27 -17.77
N PHE A 331 17.13 6.85 -17.76
CA PHE A 331 16.72 5.48 -17.44
C PHE A 331 16.47 4.57 -18.65
N GLN A 332 16.82 5.00 -19.87
CA GLN A 332 16.52 4.24 -21.10
C GLN A 332 17.07 2.81 -21.08
N LYS A 333 18.27 2.60 -20.51
CA LYS A 333 18.88 1.26 -20.39
C LYS A 333 18.07 0.34 -19.48
N ASP A 334 17.56 0.87 -18.37
CA ASP A 334 16.73 0.11 -17.42
C ASP A 334 15.39 -0.26 -18.08
N ILE A 335 14.76 0.71 -18.76
CA ILE A 335 13.51 0.50 -19.50
C ILE A 335 13.67 -0.61 -20.55
N ASP A 336 14.76 -0.59 -21.33
CA ASP A 336 15.02 -1.59 -22.35
C ASP A 336 15.30 -2.97 -21.74
N ALA A 337 16.04 -3.02 -20.63
CA ALA A 337 16.31 -4.26 -19.90
C ALA A 337 15.05 -4.87 -19.30
N VAL A 338 14.18 -4.06 -18.70
CA VAL A 338 12.88 -4.52 -18.16
C VAL A 338 11.98 -5.02 -19.30
N LYS A 339 11.89 -4.31 -20.43
CA LYS A 339 11.16 -4.78 -21.62
C LYS A 339 11.67 -6.13 -22.11
N ALA A 340 13.00 -6.32 -22.16
CA ALA A 340 13.61 -7.58 -22.54
C ALA A 340 13.29 -8.69 -21.52
N TYR A 341 13.30 -8.37 -20.22
CA TYR A 341 12.97 -9.30 -19.15
C TYR A 341 11.51 -9.77 -19.25
N VAL A 342 10.54 -8.85 -19.32
CA VAL A 342 9.11 -9.20 -19.38
C VAL A 342 8.74 -9.88 -20.70
N GLY A 343 9.49 -9.64 -21.77
CA GLY A 343 9.34 -10.30 -23.08
C GLY A 343 9.92 -11.71 -23.15
N GLN A 344 10.60 -12.20 -22.09
CA GLN A 344 11.16 -13.56 -22.11
C GLN A 344 10.06 -14.62 -22.22
N LYS A 345 10.22 -15.54 -23.16
CA LYS A 345 9.32 -16.67 -23.34
C LYS A 345 9.43 -17.65 -22.17
N ILE A 346 8.30 -17.96 -21.57
CA ILE A 346 8.17 -18.92 -20.45
C ILE A 346 7.62 -20.27 -20.95
N GLY A 347 6.60 -20.25 -21.81
CA GLY A 347 5.95 -21.46 -22.30
C GLY A 347 4.93 -21.16 -23.38
N ARG A 348 3.93 -22.05 -23.51
CA ARG A 348 2.81 -21.90 -24.42
C ARG A 348 1.51 -22.37 -23.78
N PHE A 349 0.43 -21.58 -23.94
CA PHE A 349 -0.93 -22.02 -23.60
C PHE A 349 -1.69 -22.45 -24.84
N GLU A 350 -2.44 -23.56 -24.75
CA GLU A 350 -3.30 -24.08 -25.83
C GLU A 350 -4.67 -23.41 -25.88
N SER A 351 -5.04 -22.69 -24.82
CA SER A 351 -6.30 -21.92 -24.74
C SER A 351 -6.10 -20.68 -23.86
N PRO A 352 -6.87 -19.59 -24.11
CA PRO A 352 -6.80 -18.40 -23.28
C PRO A 352 -7.41 -18.65 -21.91
N ILE A 353 -6.95 -17.89 -20.90
CA ILE A 353 -7.51 -17.89 -19.55
C ILE A 353 -7.88 -16.46 -19.13
N TYR A 354 -8.96 -16.34 -18.33
CA TYR A 354 -9.55 -15.06 -17.94
C TYR A 354 -9.82 -15.04 -16.43
N THR A 355 -9.33 -14.05 -15.71
CA THR A 355 -9.64 -13.91 -14.27
C THR A 355 -11.12 -13.71 -14.00
N ARG A 356 -11.82 -12.94 -14.84
CA ARG A 356 -13.25 -12.69 -14.68
C ARG A 356 -14.11 -13.96 -14.55
N GLU A 357 -13.69 -15.07 -15.17
CA GLU A 357 -14.41 -16.34 -15.06
C GLU A 357 -14.40 -16.90 -13.63
N SER A 358 -13.37 -16.57 -12.85
CA SER A 358 -13.19 -17.04 -11.47
C SER A 358 -14.29 -16.56 -10.52
N PHE A 359 -14.96 -15.45 -10.84
CA PHE A 359 -16.04 -14.94 -9.99
C PHE A 359 -17.36 -15.69 -10.15
N PHE A 360 -17.48 -16.52 -11.18
CA PHE A 360 -18.72 -17.21 -11.56
C PHE A 360 -18.67 -18.73 -11.41
N GLY A 361 -17.56 -19.27 -10.89
CA GLY A 361 -17.36 -20.70 -10.70
C GLY A 361 -15.92 -21.14 -10.95
N ASN A 362 -15.72 -22.43 -11.20
CA ASN A 362 -14.40 -22.92 -11.61
C ASN A 362 -13.90 -22.19 -12.86
N SER A 363 -12.66 -21.78 -12.83
CA SER A 363 -12.04 -21.14 -13.99
C SER A 363 -10.66 -21.72 -14.29
N ALA A 364 -10.30 -21.80 -15.56
CA ALA A 364 -8.97 -22.24 -15.96
C ALA A 364 -7.87 -21.35 -15.38
N PHE A 365 -8.16 -20.07 -15.07
CA PHE A 365 -7.22 -19.13 -14.48
C PHE A 365 -6.86 -19.51 -13.03
N THR A 366 -7.87 -19.58 -12.15
CA THR A 366 -7.66 -19.90 -10.72
C THR A 366 -7.23 -21.35 -10.54
N ASP A 367 -7.81 -22.27 -11.32
CA ASP A 367 -7.50 -23.71 -11.22
C ASP A 367 -6.07 -24.04 -11.69
N LEU A 368 -5.51 -23.26 -12.63
CA LEU A 368 -4.07 -23.38 -12.96
C LEU A 368 -3.20 -23.07 -11.75
N ILE A 369 -3.52 -21.99 -11.01
CA ILE A 369 -2.78 -21.62 -9.79
C ILE A 369 -2.94 -22.71 -8.73
N HIS A 370 -4.15 -23.21 -8.48
CA HIS A 370 -4.42 -24.31 -7.56
C HIS A 370 -3.59 -25.55 -7.88
N ASN A 371 -3.62 -26.00 -9.14
CA ASN A 371 -2.93 -27.19 -9.58
C ASN A 371 -1.41 -27.06 -9.41
N LEU A 372 -0.85 -25.89 -9.74
CA LEU A 372 0.58 -25.61 -9.54
C LEU A 372 0.95 -25.53 -8.06
N GLN A 373 0.12 -24.93 -7.21
CA GLN A 373 0.33 -24.92 -5.76
C GLN A 373 0.39 -26.35 -5.20
N LEU A 374 -0.55 -27.21 -5.58
CA LEU A 374 -0.56 -28.63 -5.16
C LEU A 374 0.67 -29.39 -5.68
N GLN A 375 1.09 -29.12 -6.91
CA GLN A 375 2.28 -29.74 -7.50
C GLN A 375 3.56 -29.33 -6.78
N ILE A 376 3.69 -28.04 -6.43
CA ILE A 376 4.90 -27.50 -5.76
C ILE A 376 4.97 -27.97 -4.30
N THR A 377 3.85 -27.95 -3.59
CA THR A 377 3.81 -28.17 -2.13
C THR A 377 3.54 -29.62 -1.73
N HIS A 378 2.99 -30.42 -2.62
CA HIS A 378 2.44 -31.76 -2.32
C HIS A 378 1.41 -31.69 -1.15
N ALA A 379 0.63 -30.61 -1.10
CA ALA A 379 -0.45 -30.44 -0.13
C ALA A 379 -1.69 -31.26 -0.55
N ASP A 380 -2.59 -31.50 0.42
CA ASP A 380 -3.84 -32.21 0.18
C ASP A 380 -4.90 -31.28 -0.44
N ILE A 381 -4.87 -30.02 -0.07
CA ILE A 381 -5.84 -28.97 -0.44
C ILE A 381 -5.07 -27.70 -0.81
N SER A 382 -5.58 -26.95 -1.78
CA SER A 382 -5.08 -25.63 -2.16
C SER A 382 -6.19 -24.61 -1.99
N LEU A 383 -5.88 -23.45 -1.40
CA LEU A 383 -6.74 -22.27 -1.29
C LEU A 383 -6.11 -21.12 -2.07
N THR A 384 -6.87 -20.44 -2.90
CA THR A 384 -6.43 -19.21 -3.58
C THR A 384 -7.63 -18.41 -4.09
N ALA A 385 -7.42 -17.10 -4.23
CA ALA A 385 -8.39 -16.15 -4.77
C ALA A 385 -7.96 -15.64 -6.15
N PRO A 386 -8.86 -15.08 -6.97
CA PRO A 386 -8.49 -14.31 -8.15
C PRO A 386 -7.83 -12.99 -7.72
N LEU A 387 -6.53 -12.85 -8.02
CA LEU A 387 -5.72 -11.70 -7.59
C LEU A 387 -5.78 -10.50 -8.54
N ALA A 388 -6.56 -10.60 -9.61
CA ALA A 388 -6.83 -9.53 -10.56
C ALA A 388 -8.29 -9.59 -11.00
N PHE A 389 -8.88 -8.44 -11.31
CA PHE A 389 -10.29 -8.37 -11.66
C PHE A 389 -10.57 -8.85 -13.10
N ASN A 390 -9.81 -8.33 -14.06
CA ASN A 390 -10.07 -8.60 -15.50
C ASN A 390 -8.78 -8.78 -16.30
N SER A 391 -7.88 -9.64 -15.83
CA SER A 391 -6.68 -10.01 -16.58
C SER A 391 -6.97 -11.14 -17.55
N THR A 392 -6.24 -11.12 -18.68
CA THR A 392 -6.33 -12.15 -19.72
C THR A 392 -4.93 -12.61 -20.10
N ILE A 393 -4.71 -13.93 -20.13
CA ILE A 393 -3.55 -14.54 -20.78
C ILE A 393 -4.06 -15.25 -22.02
N LYS A 394 -3.55 -14.85 -23.19
CA LYS A 394 -4.00 -15.36 -24.49
C LYS A 394 -3.46 -16.76 -24.75
N GLU A 395 -4.11 -17.50 -25.67
CA GLU A 395 -3.50 -18.69 -26.23
C GLU A 395 -2.23 -18.32 -27.03
N GLY A 396 -1.29 -19.24 -27.13
CA GLY A 396 -0.03 -19.02 -27.82
C GLY A 396 1.15 -18.92 -26.88
N GLU A 397 2.14 -18.13 -27.27
CA GLU A 397 3.33 -17.91 -26.45
C GLU A 397 2.99 -17.16 -25.16
N VAL A 398 3.49 -17.69 -24.04
CA VAL A 398 3.38 -17.09 -22.70
C VAL A 398 4.73 -16.49 -22.34
N THR A 399 4.70 -15.23 -21.92
CA THR A 399 5.89 -14.46 -21.56
C THR A 399 5.97 -14.20 -20.06
N MET A 400 7.07 -13.60 -19.60
CA MET A 400 7.20 -13.17 -18.20
C MET A 400 6.16 -12.12 -17.83
N ALA A 401 5.76 -11.23 -18.75
CA ALA A 401 4.65 -10.29 -18.53
C ALA A 401 3.34 -11.02 -18.18
N ASP A 402 3.06 -12.16 -18.80
CA ASP A 402 1.86 -12.95 -18.52
C ASP A 402 1.94 -13.62 -17.14
N MET A 403 3.14 -13.90 -16.63
CA MET A 403 3.30 -14.41 -15.27
C MET A 403 2.96 -13.37 -14.20
N PHE A 404 3.21 -12.08 -14.46
CA PHE A 404 2.73 -10.99 -13.61
C PHE A 404 1.21 -10.84 -13.65
N LYS A 405 0.56 -11.15 -14.80
CA LYS A 405 -0.90 -11.20 -14.88
C LYS A 405 -1.48 -12.42 -14.16
N LEU A 406 -0.79 -13.56 -14.21
CA LEU A 406 -1.23 -14.78 -13.54
C LEU A 406 -1.15 -14.63 -12.02
N TYR A 407 -0.03 -14.06 -11.52
CA TYR A 407 0.19 -13.86 -10.09
C TYR A 407 0.82 -12.50 -9.82
N ARG A 408 0.01 -11.56 -9.35
CA ARG A 408 0.36 -10.13 -9.29
C ARG A 408 1.29 -9.77 -8.14
N PHE A 409 1.15 -10.42 -6.98
CA PHE A 409 1.84 -10.07 -5.73
C PHE A 409 3.12 -10.88 -5.51
N GLU A 410 4.02 -10.40 -4.66
CA GLU A 410 5.27 -11.06 -4.28
C GLU A 410 5.10 -12.03 -3.09
N ASN A 411 3.90 -12.55 -2.88
CA ASN A 411 3.62 -13.50 -1.80
C ASN A 411 4.46 -14.78 -1.91
N LEU A 412 4.96 -15.26 -0.78
CA LEU A 412 5.52 -16.61 -0.67
C LEU A 412 4.40 -17.66 -0.72
N LEU A 413 4.74 -18.90 -1.06
CA LEU A 413 3.82 -20.03 -1.00
C LEU A 413 4.02 -20.78 0.32
N PHE A 414 2.94 -20.94 1.08
CA PHE A 414 2.91 -21.59 2.39
C PHE A 414 2.11 -22.89 2.36
N THR A 415 2.41 -23.79 3.27
CA THR A 415 1.55 -24.94 3.60
C THR A 415 1.31 -24.95 5.09
N LEU A 416 0.04 -24.92 5.49
CA LEU A 416 -0.40 -24.98 6.88
C LEU A 416 -1.09 -26.31 7.18
N ARG A 417 -1.06 -26.71 8.45
CA ARG A 417 -1.93 -27.79 8.94
C ARG A 417 -3.26 -27.19 9.39
N MET A 418 -4.35 -27.68 8.78
CA MET A 418 -5.72 -27.30 9.15
C MET A 418 -6.58 -28.55 9.32
N THR A 419 -7.54 -28.52 10.23
CA THR A 419 -8.57 -29.54 10.30
C THR A 419 -9.58 -29.36 9.17
N GLY A 420 -10.31 -30.42 8.81
CA GLY A 420 -11.35 -30.31 7.79
C GLY A 420 -12.43 -29.30 8.18
N GLU A 421 -12.77 -29.20 9.47
CA GLU A 421 -13.70 -28.17 9.97
C GLU A 421 -13.18 -26.77 9.74
N GLU A 422 -11.90 -26.50 10.01
CA GLU A 422 -11.25 -25.21 9.74
C GLU A 422 -11.25 -24.88 8.25
N VAL A 423 -11.00 -25.85 7.38
CA VAL A 423 -11.08 -25.68 5.92
C VAL A 423 -12.50 -25.30 5.49
N ARG A 424 -13.53 -26.01 5.98
CA ARG A 424 -14.92 -25.69 5.66
C ARG A 424 -15.30 -24.29 6.14
N LYS A 425 -14.96 -23.94 7.38
CA LYS A 425 -15.24 -22.61 7.95
C LYS A 425 -14.52 -21.48 7.19
N HIS A 426 -13.29 -21.71 6.77
CA HIS A 426 -12.56 -20.77 5.91
C HIS A 426 -13.31 -20.49 4.60
N LEU A 427 -13.78 -21.56 3.94
CA LEU A 427 -14.56 -21.43 2.71
C LEU A 427 -15.92 -20.76 2.96
N GLU A 428 -16.61 -21.07 4.07
CA GLU A 428 -17.85 -20.36 4.44
C GLU A 428 -17.62 -18.86 4.52
N TYR A 429 -16.60 -18.42 5.24
CA TYR A 429 -16.29 -17.00 5.41
C TYR A 429 -15.92 -16.34 4.06
N SER A 430 -15.19 -17.03 3.21
CA SER A 430 -14.87 -16.57 1.85
C SER A 430 -16.14 -16.36 1.03
N TYR A 431 -17.03 -17.37 0.97
CA TYR A 431 -18.27 -17.29 0.20
C TYR A 431 -19.30 -16.34 0.79
N ASP A 432 -19.26 -16.08 2.10
CA ASP A 432 -20.10 -15.07 2.75
C ASP A 432 -19.73 -13.65 2.30
N MET A 433 -18.45 -13.37 2.07
CA MET A 433 -18.00 -12.10 1.46
C MET A 433 -18.30 -12.04 -0.03
N TRP A 434 -18.25 -13.16 -0.73
CA TRP A 434 -18.33 -13.22 -2.20
C TRP A 434 -19.77 -13.24 -2.72
N THR A 435 -20.66 -13.98 -2.01
CA THR A 435 -22.00 -14.32 -2.55
C THR A 435 -23.13 -13.85 -1.63
N ASN A 436 -24.27 -13.52 -2.23
CA ASN A 436 -25.50 -13.27 -1.52
C ASN A 436 -26.15 -14.56 -0.96
N THR A 437 -27.09 -14.38 -0.04
CA THR A 437 -28.09 -15.40 0.27
C THR A 437 -29.32 -15.14 -0.59
N MET A 438 -29.58 -16.00 -1.58
CA MET A 438 -30.70 -15.88 -2.50
C MET A 438 -32.00 -16.37 -1.86
N THR A 439 -33.02 -15.55 -1.90
CA THR A 439 -34.39 -15.88 -1.47
C THR A 439 -35.30 -16.09 -2.69
N SER A 440 -34.87 -15.65 -3.86
CA SER A 440 -35.57 -15.70 -5.15
C SER A 440 -34.56 -15.92 -6.29
N PRO A 441 -34.96 -16.56 -7.40
CA PRO A 441 -34.13 -16.64 -8.61
C PRO A 441 -33.84 -15.28 -9.26
N ASP A 442 -34.55 -14.23 -8.86
CA ASP A 442 -34.33 -12.86 -9.35
C ASP A 442 -33.29 -12.09 -8.57
N ASP A 443 -32.83 -12.62 -7.43
CA ASP A 443 -31.78 -12.00 -6.62
C ASP A 443 -30.42 -12.09 -7.34
N HIS A 444 -29.48 -11.19 -6.95
CA HIS A 444 -28.08 -11.31 -7.35
C HIS A 444 -27.44 -12.52 -6.66
N ALA A 445 -26.63 -13.28 -7.38
CA ALA A 445 -25.82 -14.36 -6.82
C ALA A 445 -24.58 -13.81 -6.09
N LEU A 446 -24.01 -12.73 -6.62
CA LEU A 446 -22.80 -12.09 -6.09
C LEU A 446 -23.17 -10.92 -5.16
N ARG A 447 -22.32 -10.66 -4.17
CA ARG A 447 -22.47 -9.54 -3.22
C ARG A 447 -21.89 -8.28 -3.82
N LEU A 448 -22.71 -7.54 -4.56
CA LEU A 448 -22.34 -6.36 -5.34
C LEU A 448 -22.65 -5.07 -4.57
N ASN A 449 -21.89 -4.01 -4.84
CA ASN A 449 -22.20 -2.65 -4.41
C ASN A 449 -23.32 -2.05 -5.26
N ASP A 450 -24.20 -1.26 -4.64
CA ASP A 450 -25.22 -0.48 -5.37
C ASP A 450 -24.60 0.63 -6.23
N ASP A 451 -23.42 1.14 -5.83
CA ASP A 451 -22.62 2.12 -6.56
C ASP A 451 -21.42 1.45 -7.23
N SER A 452 -21.57 1.15 -8.53
CA SER A 452 -20.53 0.54 -9.38
C SER A 452 -19.30 1.44 -9.64
N LYS A 453 -19.11 2.51 -8.87
CA LYS A 453 -18.07 3.53 -9.11
C LYS A 453 -16.84 3.33 -8.26
N ASP A 454 -16.81 2.29 -7.48
CA ASP A 454 -15.70 2.10 -6.62
C ASP A 454 -14.52 1.48 -7.33
N ASP A 455 -13.50 2.02 -6.93
CA ASP A 455 -12.12 1.90 -7.19
C ASP A 455 -11.66 0.47 -7.51
N GLN A 456 -10.60 0.43 -7.86
CA GLN A 456 -9.59 -0.45 -8.39
C GLN A 456 -9.54 -1.87 -7.83
N GLN A 457 -10.02 -2.12 -6.63
CA GLN A 457 -9.86 -3.42 -5.98
C GLN A 457 -11.18 -4.14 -5.70
N ARG A 458 -12.25 -3.39 -5.46
CA ARG A 458 -13.59 -3.96 -5.24
C ARG A 458 -14.35 -4.17 -6.55
N THR A 459 -14.16 -3.24 -7.50
CA THR A 459 -14.65 -3.33 -8.90
C THR A 459 -16.12 -3.74 -9.01
N GLY A 460 -16.97 -3.17 -8.13
CA GLY A 460 -18.39 -3.47 -8.06
C GLY A 460 -18.77 -4.52 -7.01
N PHE A 461 -17.83 -5.12 -6.31
CA PHE A 461 -18.08 -5.99 -5.16
C PHE A 461 -18.09 -5.21 -3.84
N GLN A 462 -18.81 -5.70 -2.83
CA GLN A 462 -18.79 -5.13 -1.47
C GLN A 462 -17.47 -5.39 -0.74
N TYR A 463 -16.76 -6.46 -1.08
CA TYR A 463 -15.52 -6.90 -0.47
C TYR A 463 -14.41 -7.03 -1.50
N TYR A 464 -13.16 -7.03 -1.07
CA TYR A 464 -12.00 -7.19 -1.94
C TYR A 464 -11.95 -8.60 -2.54
N THR A 465 -11.81 -8.67 -3.86
CA THR A 465 -11.83 -9.94 -4.61
C THR A 465 -10.67 -10.87 -4.29
N PHE A 466 -9.55 -10.35 -3.81
CA PHE A 466 -8.42 -11.15 -3.33
C PHE A 466 -8.71 -11.92 -2.03
N ASN A 467 -9.90 -11.75 -1.43
CA ASN A 467 -10.41 -12.54 -0.31
C ASN A 467 -11.43 -13.62 -0.73
N PHE A 468 -11.69 -13.78 -2.03
CA PHE A 468 -12.63 -14.77 -2.56
C PHE A 468 -11.94 -16.11 -2.84
N ASP A 469 -11.46 -16.75 -1.77
CA ASP A 469 -10.77 -18.03 -1.87
C ASP A 469 -11.74 -19.13 -2.33
N SER A 470 -11.33 -19.88 -3.34
CA SER A 470 -11.87 -21.20 -3.70
C SER A 470 -10.89 -22.30 -3.31
N ALA A 471 -11.28 -23.55 -3.46
CA ALA A 471 -10.45 -24.69 -3.09
C ALA A 471 -10.28 -25.70 -4.23
N CYS A 472 -9.10 -26.33 -4.27
CA CYS A 472 -8.82 -27.54 -5.04
C CYS A 472 -8.30 -28.65 -4.11
N GLY A 473 -8.45 -29.92 -4.54
CA GLY A 473 -8.16 -31.10 -3.73
C GLY A 473 -9.39 -31.66 -3.00
N ILE A 474 -10.50 -30.93 -3.01
CA ILE A 474 -11.82 -31.33 -2.50
C ILE A 474 -12.91 -31.07 -3.54
N ASP A 475 -13.95 -31.91 -3.53
CA ASP A 475 -15.18 -31.69 -4.30
C ASP A 475 -16.25 -31.12 -3.36
N TYR A 476 -16.88 -29.97 -3.74
CA TYR A 476 -17.86 -29.31 -2.87
C TYR A 476 -18.92 -28.52 -3.65
N GLU A 477 -19.99 -28.18 -2.94
CA GLU A 477 -21.08 -27.34 -3.42
C GLU A 477 -21.25 -26.12 -2.52
N VAL A 478 -21.64 -24.99 -3.09
CA VAL A 478 -21.94 -23.75 -2.39
C VAL A 478 -23.42 -23.41 -2.63
N ASP A 479 -24.26 -23.62 -1.63
CA ASP A 479 -25.71 -23.41 -1.71
C ASP A 479 -26.06 -21.97 -1.34
N LEU A 480 -26.35 -21.16 -2.36
CA LEU A 480 -26.66 -19.73 -2.22
C LEU A 480 -28.04 -19.47 -1.60
N THR A 481 -28.85 -20.49 -1.34
CA THR A 481 -30.12 -20.34 -0.61
C THR A 481 -29.95 -20.46 0.90
N LYS A 482 -28.76 -20.83 1.36
CA LYS A 482 -28.43 -20.97 2.77
C LYS A 482 -27.93 -19.64 3.36
N PRO A 483 -28.19 -19.39 4.64
CA PRO A 483 -27.63 -18.23 5.30
C PRO A 483 -26.09 -18.31 5.39
N ASP A 484 -25.47 -17.16 5.63
CA ASP A 484 -24.05 -17.05 5.85
C ASP A 484 -23.56 -18.07 6.90
N GLY A 485 -22.40 -18.68 6.68
CA GLY A 485 -21.82 -19.74 7.51
C GLY A 485 -22.42 -21.15 7.31
N GLN A 486 -23.36 -21.33 6.36
CA GLN A 486 -24.00 -22.61 6.08
C GLN A 486 -24.11 -22.94 4.58
N LYS A 487 -23.35 -22.24 3.72
CA LYS A 487 -23.41 -22.37 2.27
C LYS A 487 -22.57 -23.53 1.74
N VAL A 488 -21.45 -23.86 2.40
CA VAL A 488 -20.45 -24.81 1.89
C VAL A 488 -20.75 -26.24 2.35
N LYS A 489 -20.87 -27.14 1.38
CA LYS A 489 -20.98 -28.58 1.61
C LYS A 489 -19.83 -29.31 0.92
N ILE A 490 -18.84 -29.77 1.67
CA ILE A 490 -17.75 -30.58 1.15
C ILE A 490 -18.26 -32.03 0.97
N LEU A 491 -18.14 -32.56 -0.22
CA LEU A 491 -18.66 -33.87 -0.61
C LEU A 491 -17.64 -34.99 -0.35
N ARG A 492 -16.36 -34.74 -0.72
CA ARG A 492 -15.25 -35.69 -0.61
C ARG A 492 -13.93 -35.01 -0.97
N MET A 493 -12.82 -35.71 -0.79
CA MET A 493 -11.54 -35.38 -1.43
C MET A 493 -11.63 -35.64 -2.94
N SER A 494 -10.95 -34.84 -3.76
CA SER A 494 -11.00 -35.00 -5.23
C SER A 494 -10.34 -36.30 -5.72
N ASN A 495 -9.52 -36.96 -4.91
CA ASN A 495 -9.00 -38.31 -5.17
C ASN A 495 -10.01 -39.42 -4.90
N GLY A 496 -11.24 -39.09 -4.45
CA GLY A 496 -12.32 -40.04 -4.16
C GLY A 496 -12.39 -40.50 -2.70
N GLU A 497 -11.42 -40.16 -1.86
CA GLU A 497 -11.46 -40.48 -0.43
C GLU A 497 -12.54 -39.67 0.29
N PRO A 498 -13.11 -40.21 1.41
CA PRO A 498 -14.00 -39.44 2.26
C PRO A 498 -13.30 -38.20 2.84
N PHE A 499 -13.99 -37.07 2.86
CA PHE A 499 -13.57 -35.90 3.61
C PHE A 499 -14.02 -36.05 5.07
N ASP A 500 -13.10 -35.77 6.01
CA ASP A 500 -13.37 -35.84 7.46
C ASP A 500 -13.05 -34.49 8.12
N GLU A 501 -14.04 -33.85 8.71
CA GLU A 501 -13.87 -32.55 9.39
C GLU A 501 -12.88 -32.59 10.56
N LYS A 502 -12.64 -33.76 11.16
CA LYS A 502 -11.72 -33.93 12.28
C LYS A 502 -10.29 -34.28 11.87
N LYS A 503 -10.08 -34.68 10.62
CA LYS A 503 -8.75 -35.01 10.08
C LYS A 503 -7.94 -33.74 9.82
N TRP A 504 -6.64 -33.81 10.06
CA TRP A 504 -5.68 -32.79 9.68
C TRP A 504 -5.25 -32.94 8.24
N TYR A 505 -5.31 -31.84 7.49
CA TYR A 505 -4.89 -31.75 6.10
C TYR A 505 -3.72 -30.76 5.96
N LYS A 506 -2.89 -30.96 4.95
CA LYS A 506 -1.90 -30.00 4.48
C LYS A 506 -2.59 -29.06 3.49
N VAL A 507 -2.62 -27.78 3.78
CA VAL A 507 -3.35 -26.80 3.00
C VAL A 507 -2.39 -25.74 2.46
N ALA A 508 -2.27 -25.67 1.12
CA ALA A 508 -1.44 -24.69 0.44
C ALA A 508 -2.19 -23.37 0.27
N MET A 509 -1.51 -22.26 0.51
CA MET A 509 -2.02 -20.91 0.34
C MET A 509 -0.88 -19.90 0.24
N ASN A 510 -1.14 -18.66 -0.14
CA ASN A 510 -0.12 -17.62 -0.15
C ASN A 510 0.21 -17.10 1.27
N SER A 511 1.34 -16.40 1.41
CA SER A 511 1.82 -15.85 2.70
C SER A 511 0.85 -14.84 3.31
N TYR A 512 0.19 -13.99 2.51
CA TYR A 512 -0.81 -13.06 3.00
C TYR A 512 -1.93 -13.79 3.76
N ARG A 513 -2.48 -14.86 3.14
CA ARG A 513 -3.51 -15.69 3.77
C ARG A 513 -2.98 -16.44 4.99
N ALA A 514 -1.80 -17.04 4.87
CA ALA A 514 -1.17 -17.81 5.95
C ALA A 514 -0.91 -16.97 7.22
N ASN A 515 -0.68 -15.68 7.05
CA ASN A 515 -0.49 -14.72 8.13
C ASN A 515 -1.80 -14.11 8.67
N GLY A 516 -2.96 -14.58 8.19
CA GLY A 516 -4.28 -14.13 8.67
C GLY A 516 -4.90 -12.99 7.86
N GLY A 517 -4.27 -12.57 6.77
CA GLY A 517 -4.79 -11.51 5.90
C GLY A 517 -6.19 -11.83 5.38
N GLY A 518 -7.07 -10.82 5.36
CA GLY A 518 -8.49 -10.95 5.01
C GLY A 518 -9.34 -11.71 6.02
N GLU A 519 -8.77 -12.05 7.20
CA GLU A 519 -9.45 -12.69 8.35
C GLU A 519 -10.04 -14.08 8.12
N LEU A 520 -9.81 -14.72 6.95
CA LEU A 520 -10.38 -16.02 6.61
C LEU A 520 -9.90 -17.15 7.54
N LEU A 521 -8.64 -17.10 7.98
CA LEU A 521 -8.11 -18.08 8.95
C LEU A 521 -8.50 -17.74 10.40
N THR A 522 -8.53 -16.47 10.75
CA THR A 522 -8.77 -16.00 12.12
C THR A 522 -10.25 -15.94 12.43
N GLN A 523 -10.99 -15.01 11.87
CA GLN A 523 -12.43 -14.88 12.08
C GLN A 523 -13.21 -16.03 11.41
N GLY A 524 -12.82 -16.38 10.18
CA GLY A 524 -13.48 -17.43 9.39
C GLY A 524 -13.26 -18.81 9.99
N ALA A 525 -12.05 -19.34 9.97
CA ALA A 525 -11.75 -20.68 10.47
C ALA A 525 -11.67 -20.78 12.01
N GLY A 526 -11.57 -19.64 12.70
CA GLY A 526 -11.48 -19.58 14.17
C GLY A 526 -10.11 -19.96 14.72
N ILE A 527 -9.05 -19.83 13.92
CA ILE A 527 -7.67 -20.11 14.34
C ILE A 527 -7.10 -18.85 15.03
N PRO A 528 -6.66 -18.94 16.29
CA PRO A 528 -6.04 -17.80 16.97
C PRO A 528 -4.83 -17.26 16.18
N LYS A 529 -4.73 -15.94 16.04
CA LYS A 529 -3.67 -15.28 15.27
C LYS A 529 -2.27 -15.71 15.69
N ASP A 530 -2.01 -15.76 16.98
CA ASP A 530 -0.74 -16.15 17.59
C ASP A 530 -0.36 -17.64 17.37
N SER A 531 -1.32 -18.47 16.95
CA SER A 531 -1.08 -19.89 16.66
C SER A 531 -0.83 -20.17 15.18
N LEU A 532 -0.97 -19.19 14.27
CA LEU A 532 -0.82 -19.39 12.83
C LEU A 532 0.59 -19.87 12.46
N ASP A 533 1.64 -19.26 13.01
CA ASP A 533 3.03 -19.65 12.74
C ASP A 533 3.31 -21.10 13.11
N ALA A 534 2.73 -21.58 14.23
CA ALA A 534 2.88 -22.98 14.65
C ALA A 534 2.18 -23.99 13.72
N ARG A 535 1.27 -23.51 12.86
CA ARG A 535 0.57 -24.33 11.85
C ARG A 535 1.36 -24.46 10.55
N VAL A 536 2.34 -23.58 10.29
CA VAL A 536 3.18 -23.60 9.09
C VAL A 536 4.09 -24.83 9.12
N ILE A 537 4.04 -25.64 8.07
CA ILE A 537 4.89 -26.84 7.91
C ILE A 537 5.84 -26.74 6.71
N PHE A 538 5.59 -25.78 5.83
CA PHE A 538 6.44 -25.50 4.67
C PHE A 538 6.19 -24.07 4.20
N HIS A 539 7.23 -23.43 3.70
CA HIS A 539 7.14 -22.18 2.92
C HIS A 539 8.28 -22.14 1.90
N THR A 540 8.07 -21.37 0.82
CA THR A 540 9.09 -21.11 -0.17
C THR A 540 10.02 -19.98 0.30
N ASP A 541 11.21 -19.91 -0.29
CA ASP A 541 12.23 -18.87 -0.05
C ASP A 541 12.17 -17.73 -1.07
N ARG A 542 11.33 -17.86 -2.11
CA ARG A 542 11.04 -16.87 -3.13
C ARG A 542 9.54 -16.78 -3.34
N ASP A 543 9.12 -15.71 -4.01
CA ASP A 543 7.72 -15.45 -4.28
C ASP A 543 7.05 -16.55 -5.13
N GLN A 544 5.75 -16.69 -4.97
CA GLN A 544 4.95 -17.72 -5.65
C GLN A 544 5.01 -17.61 -7.17
N ARG A 545 5.06 -16.39 -7.73
CA ARG A 545 5.19 -16.16 -9.18
C ARG A 545 6.45 -16.83 -9.73
N HIS A 546 7.57 -16.77 -9.01
CA HIS A 546 8.80 -17.45 -9.41
C HIS A 546 8.56 -18.97 -9.59
N PHE A 547 7.97 -19.64 -8.61
CA PHE A 547 7.71 -21.07 -8.67
C PHE A 547 6.69 -21.45 -9.75
N LEU A 548 5.60 -20.66 -9.89
CA LEU A 548 4.64 -20.84 -10.98
C LEU A 548 5.32 -20.72 -12.36
N THR A 549 6.21 -19.75 -12.52
CA THR A 549 6.99 -19.55 -13.75
C THR A 549 7.87 -20.75 -14.06
N GLU A 550 8.59 -21.29 -13.07
CA GLU A 550 9.46 -22.45 -13.26
C GLU A 550 8.66 -23.71 -13.63
N GLU A 551 7.50 -23.94 -13.02
CA GLU A 551 6.66 -25.08 -13.36
C GLU A 551 6.09 -24.96 -14.79
N ILE A 552 5.60 -23.79 -15.21
CA ILE A 552 5.14 -23.57 -16.58
C ILE A 552 6.30 -23.75 -17.58
N ARG A 553 7.50 -23.27 -17.24
CA ARG A 553 8.70 -23.46 -18.07
C ARG A 553 9.08 -24.94 -18.24
N LYS A 554 8.99 -25.73 -17.17
CA LYS A 554 9.21 -27.19 -17.20
C LYS A 554 8.19 -27.92 -18.06
N MET A 555 6.91 -27.53 -17.97
CA MET A 555 5.84 -28.12 -18.79
C MET A 555 5.98 -27.76 -20.29
N GLY A 556 6.53 -26.57 -20.59
CA GLY A 556 6.68 -26.05 -21.94
C GLY A 556 5.35 -25.68 -22.61
N THR A 557 4.42 -26.63 -22.73
CA THR A 557 3.05 -26.39 -23.23
C THR A 557 2.03 -26.79 -22.16
N VAL A 558 1.10 -25.88 -21.87
CA VAL A 558 0.05 -26.08 -20.88
C VAL A 558 -1.30 -25.95 -21.55
N ASN A 559 -2.24 -26.83 -21.21
CA ASN A 559 -3.64 -26.76 -21.61
C ASN A 559 -4.50 -26.43 -20.38
N PRO A 560 -4.63 -25.14 -20.01
CA PRO A 560 -5.37 -24.75 -18.82
C PRO A 560 -6.86 -25.09 -18.96
N LYS A 561 -7.40 -25.79 -17.98
CA LYS A 561 -8.83 -26.17 -17.95
C LYS A 561 -9.39 -25.99 -16.55
N PRO A 562 -10.70 -25.69 -16.42
CA PRO A 562 -11.38 -25.76 -15.14
C PRO A 562 -11.36 -27.17 -14.56
N ASN A 563 -11.18 -27.31 -13.26
CA ASN A 563 -11.15 -28.60 -12.55
C ASN A 563 -12.56 -29.20 -12.35
N HIS A 564 -13.60 -28.36 -12.37
CA HIS A 564 -15.01 -28.75 -12.12
C HIS A 564 -15.23 -29.48 -10.79
N ASN A 565 -14.42 -29.18 -9.79
CA ASN A 565 -14.48 -29.78 -8.46
C ASN A 565 -15.47 -29.08 -7.52
N TRP A 566 -16.02 -27.93 -7.91
CA TRP A 566 -17.03 -27.25 -7.12
C TRP A 566 -18.03 -26.49 -8.01
N LYS A 567 -19.19 -26.13 -7.42
CA LYS A 567 -20.22 -25.33 -8.11
C LYS A 567 -21.14 -24.61 -7.14
N PHE A 568 -21.76 -23.54 -7.63
CA PHE A 568 -22.88 -22.90 -6.97
C PHE A 568 -24.18 -23.67 -7.20
N VAL A 569 -25.02 -23.80 -6.16
CA VAL A 569 -26.33 -24.44 -6.23
C VAL A 569 -27.39 -23.59 -5.52
N PRO A 570 -28.71 -23.76 -5.83
CA PRO A 570 -29.29 -24.59 -6.88
C PRO A 570 -29.07 -23.99 -8.29
N GLU A 571 -28.63 -24.79 -9.25
CA GLU A 571 -28.27 -24.32 -10.58
C GLU A 571 -29.40 -23.54 -11.29
N ALA A 572 -30.67 -23.94 -11.04
CA ALA A 572 -31.82 -23.29 -11.64
C ALA A 572 -32.00 -21.80 -11.24
N TRP A 573 -31.50 -21.41 -10.06
CA TRP A 573 -31.53 -20.03 -9.56
C TRP A 573 -30.25 -19.29 -9.90
N VAL A 574 -29.15 -19.97 -9.63
CA VAL A 574 -27.81 -19.37 -9.68
C VAL A 574 -27.38 -19.04 -11.09
N LYS A 575 -27.64 -19.93 -12.06
CA LYS A 575 -27.16 -19.74 -13.44
C LYS A 575 -27.70 -18.45 -14.08
N PRO A 576 -29.02 -18.14 -14.09
CA PRO A 576 -29.51 -16.87 -14.62
C PRO A 576 -29.07 -15.66 -13.79
N ALA A 577 -28.87 -15.81 -12.46
CA ALA A 577 -28.39 -14.74 -11.61
C ALA A 577 -26.94 -14.36 -11.96
N LEU A 578 -26.05 -15.34 -12.11
CA LEU A 578 -24.64 -15.11 -12.51
C LEU A 578 -24.52 -14.49 -13.91
N GLU A 579 -25.44 -14.82 -14.84
CA GLU A 579 -25.48 -14.17 -16.16
C GLU A 579 -25.85 -12.67 -16.06
N ARG A 580 -26.76 -12.30 -15.15
CA ARG A 580 -27.11 -10.90 -14.87
C ARG A 580 -25.93 -10.17 -14.22
N ASP A 581 -25.33 -10.78 -13.21
CA ASP A 581 -24.21 -10.20 -12.48
C ASP A 581 -22.99 -10.00 -13.38
N ARG A 582 -22.73 -10.95 -14.28
CA ARG A 582 -21.66 -10.83 -15.30
C ARG A 582 -21.86 -9.60 -16.18
N LYS A 583 -23.10 -9.35 -16.63
CA LYS A 583 -23.40 -8.16 -17.44
C LYS A 583 -23.19 -6.86 -16.68
N LEU A 584 -23.54 -6.83 -15.40
CA LEU A 584 -23.30 -5.66 -14.56
C LEU A 584 -21.81 -5.37 -14.39
N LEU A 585 -21.00 -6.40 -14.11
CA LEU A 585 -19.58 -6.24 -13.82
C LEU A 585 -18.71 -6.01 -15.06
N PHE A 586 -19.03 -6.66 -16.19
CA PHE A 586 -18.14 -6.72 -17.37
C PHE A 586 -18.78 -6.26 -18.68
N GLY A 587 -20.06 -5.89 -18.65
CA GLY A 587 -20.81 -5.62 -19.87
C GLY A 587 -21.21 -6.92 -20.61
N ASN A 588 -21.28 -6.88 -21.93
CA ASN A 588 -21.71 -8.04 -22.75
C ASN A 588 -20.67 -9.17 -22.73
#